data_99e575232eecd779aa3d5e4e9ed9ec7e
#
_entry.id   99e575232eecd779aa3d5e4e9ed9ec7e
#
_cell.length_a   1.000
_cell.length_b   1.000
_cell.length_c   1.000
_cell.angle_alpha   90.00
_cell.angle_beta   90.00
_cell.angle_gamma   90.00
#
_symmetry.space_group_name_H-M   'P 1'
#
loop_
_entity.id
_entity.type
_entity.pdbx_description
1 polymer ?
#
loop_
_entity_poly.entity_id
_entity_poly.type
_entity_poly.pdbx_seq_one_letter_code
_entity_poly.pdbx_strand_id
1 'polypeptide(L)' 'RNNRLIAELTTRLPGSMLLCVASDLTGSRQSIVTRPLSQWATATYNYDKIPTIFLLFS' A
#
# COMPACT_ATOMS: atom_id res chain seq x y z
N ARG A 1 -10.34 2.93 4.96
CA ARG A 1 -9.74 4.13 4.42
C ARG A 1 -8.42 3.87 3.75
N ASN A 2 -7.43 3.43 4.51
CA ASN A 2 -6.14 3.09 3.90
C ASN A 2 -6.30 1.93 2.93
N ASN A 3 -7.05 0.91 3.31
CA ASN A 3 -7.32 -0.24 2.44
C ASN A 3 -8.07 0.18 1.19
N ARG A 4 -9.02 1.09 1.32
CA ARG A 4 -9.79 1.58 0.17
C ARG A 4 -8.91 2.34 -0.80
N LEU A 5 -7.97 3.14 -0.30
CA LEU A 5 -7.04 3.86 -1.17
C LEU A 5 -6.20 2.89 -1.98
N ILE A 6 -5.67 1.84 -1.36
CA ILE A 6 -4.90 0.83 -2.08
C ILE A 6 -5.76 0.18 -3.17
N ALA A 7 -6.99 -0.21 -2.83
CA ALA A 7 -7.89 -0.82 -3.79
C ALA A 7 -8.18 0.11 -4.97
N GLU A 8 -8.40 1.39 -4.72
CA GLU A 8 -8.64 2.36 -5.81
C GLU A 8 -7.42 2.53 -6.70
N LEU A 9 -6.22 2.58 -6.12
CA LEU A 9 -5.00 2.68 -6.91
C LEU A 9 -4.84 1.47 -7.83
N THR A 10 -5.13 0.26 -7.33
CA THR A 10 -4.99 -0.96 -8.14
C THR A 10 -5.98 -1.01 -9.30
N THR A 11 -7.13 -0.34 -9.18
CA THR A 11 -8.13 -0.33 -10.25
C THR A 11 -7.91 0.78 -11.27
N ARG A 12 -7.22 1.86 -10.89
CA ARG A 12 -7.12 3.05 -11.74
C ARG A 12 -5.78 3.22 -12.43
N LEU A 13 -4.73 2.61 -11.91
CA LEU A 13 -3.37 2.82 -12.40
C LEU A 13 -2.79 1.53 -12.97
N PRO A 14 -1.78 1.66 -13.86
CA PRO A 14 -1.14 0.47 -14.42
C PRO A 14 -0.56 -0.44 -13.35
N GLY A 15 -0.73 -1.76 -13.53
CA GLY A 15 -0.24 -2.75 -12.58
C GLY A 15 1.28 -2.78 -12.42
N SER A 16 2.02 -2.19 -13.38
CA SER A 16 3.48 -2.13 -13.33
C SER A 16 3.99 -1.01 -12.42
N MET A 17 3.15 -0.07 -12.02
CA MET A 17 3.57 0.97 -11.07
C MET A 17 3.86 0.36 -9.71
N LEU A 18 4.86 0.91 -9.03
CA LEU A 18 5.26 0.44 -7.72
C LEU A 18 4.56 1.26 -6.64
N LEU A 19 4.05 0.58 -5.64
CA LEU A 19 3.46 1.21 -4.46
C LEU A 19 4.20 0.73 -3.23
N CYS A 20 4.78 1.69 -2.50
CA CYS A 20 5.38 1.43 -1.20
C CYS A 20 4.39 1.84 -0.12
N VAL A 21 4.10 0.94 0.79
CA VAL A 21 3.22 1.20 1.94
C VAL A 21 4.07 1.10 3.20
N ALA A 22 4.25 2.23 3.86
CA ALA A 22 4.99 2.32 5.12
C ALA A 22 3.99 2.59 6.23
N SER A 23 3.85 1.67 7.16
CA SER A 23 2.87 1.75 8.23
C SER A 23 3.53 1.68 9.59
N ASP A 24 2.93 2.39 10.55
CA ASP A 24 3.34 2.41 11.96
C ASP A 24 4.84 2.71 12.12
N LEU A 25 5.33 3.71 11.35
CA LEU A 25 6.73 4.12 11.45
C LEU A 25 7.06 4.52 12.89
N THR A 26 8.22 4.09 13.35
CA THR A 26 8.67 4.25 14.74
C THR A 26 7.83 3.50 15.78
N GLY A 27 6.77 2.82 15.36
CA GLY A 27 5.98 1.98 16.24
C GLY A 27 6.53 0.55 16.35
N SER A 28 5.95 -0.25 17.23
CA SER A 28 6.37 -1.62 17.44
C SER A 28 6.00 -2.55 16.28
N ARG A 29 5.10 -2.10 15.41
CA ARG A 29 4.63 -2.88 14.26
C ARG A 29 4.98 -2.22 12.94
N GLN A 30 6.10 -1.54 12.89
CA GLN A 30 6.55 -0.90 11.67
C GLN A 30 6.64 -1.91 10.53
N SER A 31 6.08 -1.53 9.38
CA SER A 31 6.11 -2.34 8.18
C SER A 31 6.34 -1.44 6.97
N ILE A 32 7.29 -1.82 6.11
CA ILE A 32 7.56 -1.10 4.86
C ILE A 32 7.59 -2.16 3.76
N VAL A 33 6.62 -2.07 2.85
CA VAL A 33 6.45 -3.05 1.78
C VAL A 33 6.31 -2.33 0.45
N THR A 34 7.14 -2.71 -0.51
CA THR A 34 7.06 -2.17 -1.87
C THR A 34 6.74 -3.30 -2.83
N ARG A 35 5.68 -3.12 -3.63
CA ARG A 35 5.25 -4.11 -4.61
C ARG A 35 4.64 -3.40 -5.83
N PRO A 36 4.65 -4.04 -7.01
CA PRO A 36 3.82 -3.54 -8.11
C PRO A 36 2.33 -3.57 -7.74
N LEU A 37 1.56 -2.66 -8.30
CA LEU A 37 0.12 -2.62 -8.05
C LEU A 37 -0.56 -3.93 -8.44
N SER A 38 -0.07 -4.62 -9.45
CA SER A 38 -0.62 -5.93 -9.84
C SER A 38 -0.55 -6.95 -8.70
N GLN A 39 0.46 -6.86 -7.84
CA GLN A 39 0.56 -7.73 -6.68
C GLN A 39 -0.30 -7.24 -5.52
N TRP A 40 -0.43 -5.93 -5.34
CA TRP A 40 -1.33 -5.39 -4.34
C TRP A 40 -2.78 -5.76 -4.62
N ALA A 41 -3.16 -5.87 -5.89
CA ALA A 41 -4.52 -6.21 -6.28
C ALA A 41 -4.97 -7.57 -5.74
N THR A 42 -4.05 -8.50 -5.52
CA THR A 42 -4.35 -9.84 -5.04
C THR A 42 -3.84 -10.11 -3.63
N ALA A 43 -3.17 -9.12 -3.02
CA ALA A 43 -2.60 -9.29 -1.69
C ALA A 43 -3.66 -9.21 -0.60
N THR A 44 -3.37 -9.83 0.52
CA THR A 44 -4.14 -9.66 1.74
C THR A 44 -3.41 -8.68 2.64
N TYR A 45 -4.10 -7.64 3.09
CA TYR A 45 -3.51 -6.60 3.94
C TYR A 45 -4.60 -5.93 4.77
N ASN A 46 -4.18 -5.27 5.82
CA ASN A 46 -5.06 -4.42 6.60
C ASN A 46 -4.26 -3.29 7.23
N TYR A 47 -4.41 -2.10 6.65
CA TYR A 47 -3.74 -0.88 7.12
C TYR A 47 -4.73 0.14 7.67
N ASP A 48 -6.00 -0.22 7.81
CA ASP A 48 -6.99 0.70 8.35
C ASP A 48 -6.68 1.02 9.83
N LYS A 49 -6.89 2.28 10.18
CA LYS A 49 -6.65 2.79 11.53
C LYS A 49 -5.20 2.74 11.98
N ILE A 50 -4.28 2.57 11.04
CA ILE A 50 -2.84 2.60 11.30
C ILE A 50 -2.24 3.79 10.57
N PRO A 51 -1.41 4.62 11.21
CA PRO A 51 -0.72 5.69 10.50
C PRO A 51 0.09 5.11 9.34
N THR A 52 -0.20 5.55 8.12
CA THR A 52 0.36 4.94 6.91
C THR A 52 0.77 6.01 5.93
N ILE A 53 1.93 5.82 5.30
CA ILE A 53 2.45 6.67 4.24
C ILE A 53 2.50 5.84 2.95
N PHE A 54 2.04 6.42 1.86
CA PHE A 54 2.05 5.79 0.54
C PHE A 54 3.01 6.52 -0.37
N LEU A 55 3.87 5.76 -1.06
CA LEU A 55 4.75 6.27 -2.09
C LEU A 55 4.45 5.52 -3.39
N LEU A 56 4.09 6.26 -4.41
CA LEU A 56 3.75 5.72 -5.72
C LEU A 56 4.78 6.18 -6.75
N PHE A 57 5.35 5.24 -7.49
CA PHE A 57 6.38 5.55 -8.47
C PHE A 57 6.46 4.47 -9.55
N SER A 58 7.17 4.76 -10.60
CA SER A 58 7.32 3.83 -11.73
C SER A 58 8.77 3.40 -11.94
#